data_d0c9ad5d308a535d232ab0ff51d734e0
#
_entry.id   d0c9ad5d308a535d232ab0ff51d734e0
#
_cell.length_a   1.000
_cell.length_b   1.000
_cell.length_c   1.000
_cell.angle_alpha   90.00
_cell.angle_beta   90.00
_cell.angle_gamma   90.00
#
_symmetry.space_group_name_H-M   'P 1'
#
loop_
_entity.id
_entity.type
_entity.pdbx_description
1 polymer ?
#
loop_
_entity_poly.entity_id
_entity_poly.type
_entity_poly.pdbx_seq_one_letter_code
_entity_poly.pdbx_strand_id
1 'polypeptide(L)'
;GYAVVKFGDIASITRGASPRPIKRYITSSEQGINWIKIGDAGINTKYITATAERITIEGAEKSRKVKKGDFILSNSMSFGRPYILQIDGCIHDGWLSISDFEDYFIPDYLYHLLSSNSLQNEMGKKASFGGAIQNLNAEIVRSLELQIPSIDEQRRVIDLLDKFEVICNDLQSGLPAEIEKRQKQYEYYRDKLLSFKEL
;
A
#
# COMPACT_ATOMS: atom_id res chain seq x y z
N GLY A 1 15.03 -16.02 -16.29
CA GLY A 1 14.77 -14.70 -15.71
C GLY A 1 13.27 -14.52 -15.53
N TYR A 2 12.86 -13.77 -14.54
CA TYR A 2 11.44 -13.48 -14.29
C TYR A 2 10.89 -12.53 -15.36
N ALA A 3 9.57 -12.65 -15.66
CA ALA A 3 8.90 -11.68 -16.51
C ALA A 3 8.89 -10.32 -15.81
N VAL A 4 9.26 -9.27 -16.53
CA VAL A 4 9.16 -7.89 -16.09
C VAL A 4 7.97 -7.25 -16.81
N VAL A 5 7.03 -6.69 -16.05
CA VAL A 5 5.80 -6.11 -16.58
C VAL A 5 5.55 -4.75 -15.95
N LYS A 6 4.82 -3.88 -16.64
CA LYS A 6 4.33 -2.64 -16.03
C LYS A 6 3.17 -2.96 -15.10
N PHE A 7 3.18 -2.35 -13.92
CA PHE A 7 2.15 -2.62 -12.92
C PHE A 7 0.73 -2.29 -13.42
N GLY A 8 0.59 -1.27 -14.24
CA GLY A 8 -0.69 -0.90 -14.84
C GLY A 8 -1.23 -1.90 -15.89
N ASP A 9 -0.41 -2.85 -16.35
CA ASP A 9 -0.85 -3.89 -17.29
C ASP A 9 -1.48 -5.09 -16.58
N ILE A 10 -1.24 -5.21 -15.26
CA ILE A 10 -1.64 -6.36 -14.45
C ILE A 10 -2.49 -6.00 -13.21
N ALA A 11 -2.76 -4.72 -13.00
CA ALA A 11 -3.60 -4.24 -11.91
C ALA A 11 -4.35 -2.97 -12.31
N SER A 12 -5.51 -2.77 -11.71
CA SER A 12 -6.29 -1.54 -11.86
C SER A 12 -5.85 -0.53 -10.81
N ILE A 13 -5.29 0.61 -11.27
CA ILE A 13 -4.75 1.65 -10.38
C ILE A 13 -5.48 2.95 -10.63
N THR A 14 -6.19 3.45 -9.61
CA THR A 14 -7.03 4.64 -9.75
C THR A 14 -6.91 5.58 -8.56
N ARG A 15 -7.14 6.88 -8.79
CA ARG A 15 -7.17 7.87 -7.71
C ARG A 15 -8.51 7.85 -6.99
N GLY A 16 -8.48 8.05 -5.67
CA GLY A 16 -9.64 8.32 -4.85
C GLY A 16 -10.38 9.59 -5.27
N ALA A 17 -11.61 9.75 -4.83
CA ALA A 17 -12.45 10.89 -5.17
C ALA A 17 -13.31 11.28 -3.96
N SER A 18 -13.28 12.56 -3.60
CA SER A 18 -14.08 13.11 -2.51
C SER A 18 -15.34 13.78 -3.06
N PRO A 19 -16.55 13.39 -2.63
CA PRO A 19 -17.76 14.11 -2.97
C PRO A 19 -17.74 15.51 -2.37
N ARG A 20 -18.15 16.53 -3.10
CA ARG A 20 -18.06 17.92 -2.68
C ARG A 20 -19.43 18.60 -2.62
N PRO A 21 -19.69 19.40 -1.55
CA PRO A 21 -18.89 19.54 -0.33
C PRO A 21 -19.04 18.31 0.57
N ILE A 22 -17.94 17.75 1.07
CA ILE A 22 -17.93 16.48 1.82
C ILE A 22 -18.87 16.51 3.04
N LYS A 23 -18.97 17.65 3.74
CA LYS A 23 -19.83 17.83 4.92
C LYS A 23 -21.30 17.48 4.67
N ARG A 24 -21.79 17.62 3.42
CA ARG A 24 -23.17 17.27 3.04
C ARG A 24 -23.41 15.76 3.03
N TYR A 25 -22.35 14.99 2.83
CA TYR A 25 -22.44 13.54 2.63
C TYR A 25 -21.99 12.74 3.86
N ILE A 26 -21.38 13.38 4.87
CA ILE A 26 -21.05 12.72 6.14
C ILE A 26 -22.34 12.32 6.84
N THR A 27 -22.39 11.12 7.38
CA THR A 27 -23.55 10.58 8.09
C THR A 27 -23.13 9.74 9.29
N SER A 28 -23.97 9.76 10.33
CA SER A 28 -23.87 8.87 11.50
C SER A 28 -24.70 7.58 11.33
N SER A 29 -25.40 7.42 10.19
CA SER A 29 -26.22 6.24 9.93
C SER A 29 -25.37 4.99 9.88
N GLU A 30 -25.83 3.90 10.51
CA GLU A 30 -25.20 2.58 10.42
C GLU A 30 -25.22 2.01 8.99
N GLN A 31 -26.17 2.46 8.17
CA GLN A 31 -26.28 2.10 6.74
C GLN A 31 -25.33 2.94 5.85
N GLY A 32 -24.61 3.90 6.43
CA GLY A 32 -23.61 4.70 5.72
C GLY A 32 -22.45 3.83 5.23
N ILE A 33 -21.82 4.26 4.14
CA ILE A 33 -20.64 3.62 3.55
C ILE A 33 -19.37 4.13 4.25
N ASN A 34 -18.46 3.25 4.59
CA ASN A 34 -17.17 3.62 5.22
C ASN A 34 -16.45 4.66 4.37
N TRP A 35 -16.03 5.78 5.00
CA TRP A 35 -15.27 6.85 4.37
C TRP A 35 -13.83 6.79 4.84
N ILE A 36 -12.94 6.24 4.00
CA ILE A 36 -11.55 5.95 4.35
C ILE A 36 -10.69 7.18 4.12
N LYS A 37 -10.16 7.73 5.20
CA LYS A 37 -9.26 8.90 5.21
C LYS A 37 -7.85 8.50 5.65
N ILE A 38 -6.88 9.40 5.42
CA ILE A 38 -5.49 9.17 5.87
C ILE A 38 -5.42 8.94 7.39
N GLY A 39 -6.27 9.63 8.18
CA GLY A 39 -6.30 9.46 9.64
C GLY A 39 -6.80 8.10 10.13
N ASP A 40 -7.44 7.29 9.29
CA ASP A 40 -7.88 5.92 9.63
C ASP A 40 -6.73 4.90 9.50
N ALA A 41 -5.64 5.31 8.86
CA ALA A 41 -4.45 4.49 8.68
C ALA A 41 -3.49 4.64 9.86
N GLY A 42 -3.28 3.58 10.62
CA GLY A 42 -2.32 3.57 11.74
C GLY A 42 -0.86 3.67 11.24
N ILE A 43 0.01 4.22 12.09
CA ILE A 43 1.41 4.49 11.72
C ILE A 43 2.20 3.20 11.41
N ASN A 44 1.89 2.11 12.10
CA ASN A 44 2.61 0.82 11.95
C ASN A 44 1.66 -0.34 11.67
N THR A 45 0.55 -0.07 10.95
CA THR A 45 -0.41 -1.10 10.59
C THR A 45 -0.30 -1.43 9.11
N LYS A 46 -0.49 -2.70 8.79
CA LYS A 46 -0.62 -3.21 7.43
C LYS A 46 -2.05 -3.08 6.90
N TYR A 47 -3.02 -3.09 7.80
CA TYR A 47 -4.44 -3.20 7.48
C TYR A 47 -5.23 -1.97 7.92
N ILE A 48 -6.27 -1.63 7.13
CA ILE A 48 -7.34 -0.72 7.57
C ILE A 48 -8.58 -1.57 7.85
N THR A 49 -9.00 -1.57 9.10
CA THR A 49 -10.07 -2.43 9.62
C THR A 49 -11.35 -1.67 9.99
N ALA A 50 -11.27 -0.35 10.14
CA ALA A 50 -12.38 0.52 10.51
C ALA A 50 -12.15 1.94 10.02
N THR A 51 -13.21 2.73 9.99
CA THR A 51 -13.16 4.18 9.69
C THR A 51 -13.86 4.98 10.78
N ALA A 52 -13.38 6.20 11.03
CA ALA A 52 -14.02 7.12 11.96
C ALA A 52 -15.32 7.72 11.40
N GLU A 53 -15.46 7.81 10.08
CA GLU A 53 -16.60 8.46 9.43
C GLU A 53 -17.22 7.56 8.37
N ARG A 54 -18.50 7.86 8.08
CA ARG A 54 -19.24 7.25 6.98
C ARG A 54 -19.83 8.32 6.09
N ILE A 55 -20.11 7.98 4.84
CA ILE A 55 -20.82 8.84 3.90
C ILE A 55 -22.13 8.20 3.46
N THR A 56 -23.06 9.04 3.00
CA THR A 56 -24.33 8.58 2.43
C THR A 56 -24.12 7.77 1.16
N ILE A 57 -25.12 6.99 0.75
CA ILE A 57 -25.10 6.27 -0.53
C ILE A 57 -24.90 7.24 -1.71
N GLU A 58 -25.58 8.39 -1.70
CA GLU A 58 -25.39 9.44 -2.71
C GLU A 58 -23.93 9.96 -2.76
N GLY A 59 -23.29 10.11 -1.59
CA GLY A 59 -21.87 10.48 -1.51
C GLY A 59 -20.97 9.39 -2.07
N ALA A 60 -21.27 8.13 -1.82
CA ALA A 60 -20.51 6.98 -2.33
C ALA A 60 -20.58 6.86 -3.85
N GLU A 61 -21.70 7.24 -4.49
CA GLU A 61 -21.84 7.29 -5.95
C GLU A 61 -20.91 8.33 -6.61
N LYS A 62 -20.54 9.36 -5.86
CA LYS A 62 -19.62 10.43 -6.28
C LYS A 62 -18.19 10.21 -5.84
N SER A 63 -17.89 9.06 -5.26
CA SER A 63 -16.59 8.71 -4.72
C SER A 63 -15.99 7.48 -5.40
N ARG A 64 -14.74 7.16 -5.05
CA ARG A 64 -14.08 5.95 -5.49
C ARG A 64 -14.40 4.82 -4.52
N LYS A 65 -15.18 3.83 -4.99
CA LYS A 65 -15.49 2.61 -4.24
C LYS A 65 -14.28 1.68 -4.25
N VAL A 66 -14.04 1.03 -3.13
CA VAL A 66 -13.02 0.02 -2.91
C VAL A 66 -13.59 -1.14 -2.11
N LYS A 67 -12.96 -2.31 -2.22
CA LYS A 67 -13.40 -3.54 -1.58
C LYS A 67 -12.37 -4.05 -0.58
N LYS A 68 -12.82 -4.89 0.33
CA LYS A 68 -11.92 -5.70 1.14
C LYS A 68 -10.98 -6.51 0.24
N GLY A 69 -9.68 -6.48 0.55
CA GLY A 69 -8.62 -7.09 -0.26
C GLY A 69 -7.89 -6.09 -1.16
N ASP A 70 -8.53 -5.00 -1.58
CA ASP A 70 -7.86 -3.95 -2.35
C ASP A 70 -6.73 -3.33 -1.54
N PHE A 71 -5.71 -2.83 -2.24
CA PHE A 71 -4.69 -1.96 -1.65
C PHE A 71 -5.04 -0.51 -1.82
N ILE A 72 -4.58 0.30 -0.88
CA ILE A 72 -4.52 1.75 -1.05
C ILE A 72 -3.12 2.26 -0.75
N LEU A 73 -2.67 3.26 -1.53
CA LEU A 73 -1.41 3.97 -1.34
C LEU A 73 -1.69 5.42 -1.00
N SER A 74 -0.98 5.94 -0.01
CA SER A 74 -1.01 7.37 0.28
C SER A 74 -0.29 8.18 -0.81
N ASN A 75 -0.93 9.24 -1.32
CA ASN A 75 -0.37 10.03 -2.41
C ASN A 75 0.56 11.16 -1.99
N SER A 76 0.46 11.66 -0.74
CA SER A 76 1.25 12.81 -0.25
C SER A 76 1.75 12.62 1.18
N MET A 77 0.86 12.57 2.16
CA MET A 77 1.21 12.31 3.55
C MET A 77 1.57 10.83 3.71
N SER A 78 2.72 10.51 4.30
CA SER A 78 3.24 9.12 4.34
C SER A 78 3.38 8.52 2.94
N PHE A 79 3.95 9.31 2.04
CA PHE A 79 4.12 9.06 0.61
C PHE A 79 4.34 7.58 0.25
N GLY A 80 3.49 7.04 -0.64
CA GLY A 80 3.62 5.70 -1.20
C GLY A 80 3.40 4.55 -0.23
N ARG A 81 3.01 4.80 1.02
CA ARG A 81 2.81 3.74 2.01
C ARG A 81 1.60 2.89 1.65
N PRO A 82 1.75 1.56 1.50
CA PRO A 82 0.67 0.65 1.18
C PRO A 82 -0.11 0.23 2.42
N TYR A 83 -1.42 0.02 2.25
CA TYR A 83 -2.32 -0.60 3.21
C TYR A 83 -3.24 -1.57 2.49
N ILE A 84 -3.62 -2.67 3.16
CA ILE A 84 -4.59 -3.64 2.67
C ILE A 84 -5.93 -3.37 3.38
N LEU A 85 -7.01 -3.27 2.62
CA LEU A 85 -8.34 -3.05 3.17
C LEU A 85 -8.92 -4.35 3.74
N GLN A 86 -9.43 -4.29 4.96
CA GLN A 86 -10.23 -5.34 5.58
C GLN A 86 -11.73 -5.01 5.58
N ILE A 87 -12.08 -3.87 4.98
CA ILE A 87 -13.45 -3.35 4.88
C ILE A 87 -13.72 -2.84 3.47
N ASP A 88 -14.98 -2.89 3.06
CA ASP A 88 -15.46 -2.18 1.89
C ASP A 88 -15.71 -0.71 2.24
N GLY A 89 -15.59 0.17 1.26
CA GLY A 89 -15.84 1.60 1.49
C GLY A 89 -15.57 2.47 0.27
N CYS A 90 -15.38 3.73 0.56
CA CYS A 90 -14.96 4.75 -0.40
C CYS A 90 -13.72 5.47 0.09
N ILE A 91 -12.83 5.83 -0.81
CA ILE A 91 -11.57 6.52 -0.50
C ILE A 91 -11.57 7.96 -1.01
N HIS A 92 -11.04 8.86 -0.19
CA HIS A 92 -10.87 10.25 -0.59
C HIS A 92 -9.71 10.43 -1.58
N ASP A 93 -9.58 11.61 -2.14
CA ASP A 93 -8.60 11.98 -3.18
C ASP A 93 -7.12 12.01 -2.72
N GLY A 94 -6.86 11.78 -1.44
CA GLY A 94 -5.52 11.54 -0.88
C GLY A 94 -4.99 10.11 -1.04
N TRP A 95 -5.80 9.20 -1.60
CA TRP A 95 -5.46 7.81 -1.83
C TRP A 95 -5.37 7.45 -3.32
N LEU A 96 -4.57 6.44 -3.61
CA LEU A 96 -4.64 5.64 -4.83
C LEU A 96 -5.12 4.25 -4.45
N SER A 97 -6.06 3.65 -5.20
CA SER A 97 -6.44 2.24 -5.04
C SER A 97 -5.71 1.36 -6.04
N ILE A 98 -5.46 0.11 -5.65
CA ILE A 98 -4.92 -0.96 -6.49
C ILE A 98 -5.81 -2.18 -6.28
N SER A 99 -6.37 -2.71 -7.36
CA SER A 99 -7.20 -3.91 -7.41
C SER A 99 -6.85 -4.79 -8.62
N ASP A 100 -7.48 -5.94 -8.74
CA ASP A 100 -7.33 -6.86 -9.89
C ASP A 100 -5.89 -7.38 -10.09
N PHE A 101 -5.12 -7.53 -9.04
CA PHE A 101 -3.72 -7.99 -9.04
C PHE A 101 -3.56 -9.46 -8.65
N GLU A 102 -4.62 -10.12 -8.22
CA GLU A 102 -4.61 -11.43 -7.54
C GLU A 102 -4.17 -12.57 -8.44
N ASP A 103 -4.31 -12.41 -9.76
CA ASP A 103 -3.82 -13.39 -10.74
C ASP A 103 -2.28 -13.45 -10.79
N TYR A 104 -1.61 -12.42 -10.29
CA TYR A 104 -0.16 -12.25 -10.37
C TYR A 104 0.54 -12.24 -9.02
N PHE A 105 -0.11 -11.71 -7.99
CA PHE A 105 0.51 -11.48 -6.70
C PHE A 105 -0.34 -11.99 -5.53
N ILE A 106 0.32 -12.67 -4.60
CA ILE A 106 -0.22 -12.89 -3.26
C ILE A 106 -0.24 -11.53 -2.53
N PRO A 107 -1.33 -11.15 -1.83
CA PRO A 107 -1.42 -9.85 -1.18
C PRO A 107 -0.25 -9.53 -0.24
N ASP A 108 0.19 -10.49 0.57
CA ASP A 108 1.32 -10.27 1.49
C ASP A 108 2.62 -10.03 0.74
N TYR A 109 2.86 -10.74 -0.37
CA TYR A 109 4.01 -10.49 -1.23
C TYR A 109 3.97 -9.08 -1.83
N LEU A 110 2.84 -8.68 -2.41
CA LEU A 110 2.66 -7.35 -2.98
C LEU A 110 2.84 -6.25 -1.92
N TYR A 111 2.37 -6.47 -0.69
CA TYR A 111 2.59 -5.55 0.41
C TYR A 111 4.08 -5.33 0.70
N HIS A 112 4.86 -6.39 0.83
CA HIS A 112 6.30 -6.30 1.05
C HIS A 112 7.01 -5.65 -0.14
N LEU A 113 6.60 -5.99 -1.36
CA LEU A 113 7.15 -5.42 -2.59
C LEU A 113 6.92 -3.90 -2.65
N LEU A 114 5.68 -3.44 -2.44
CA LEU A 114 5.33 -2.02 -2.41
C LEU A 114 6.01 -1.26 -1.25
N SER A 115 6.28 -1.96 -0.14
CA SER A 115 6.97 -1.40 1.04
C SER A 115 8.49 -1.41 0.91
N SER A 116 9.06 -2.05 -0.13
CA SER A 116 10.51 -2.13 -0.30
C SER A 116 11.16 -0.77 -0.54
N ASN A 117 12.37 -0.56 -0.02
CA ASN A 117 13.10 0.69 -0.22
C ASN A 117 13.38 0.94 -1.71
N SER A 118 13.62 -0.12 -2.48
CA SER A 118 13.83 -0.03 -3.92
C SER A 118 12.65 0.63 -4.62
N LEU A 119 11.43 0.10 -4.40
CA LEU A 119 10.23 0.58 -5.05
C LEU A 119 9.76 1.94 -4.49
N GLN A 120 9.90 2.16 -3.19
CA GLN A 120 9.63 3.47 -2.55
C GLN A 120 10.55 4.56 -3.11
N ASN A 121 11.84 4.27 -3.29
CA ASN A 121 12.79 5.20 -3.90
C ASN A 121 12.48 5.46 -5.38
N GLU A 122 12.05 4.45 -6.14
CA GLU A 122 11.64 4.62 -7.53
C GLU A 122 10.41 5.53 -7.64
N MET A 123 9.37 5.27 -6.85
CA MET A 123 8.19 6.14 -6.76
C MET A 123 8.56 7.57 -6.40
N GLY A 124 9.44 7.74 -5.39
CA GLY A 124 9.91 9.06 -4.96
C GLY A 124 10.66 9.83 -6.05
N LYS A 125 11.56 9.15 -6.79
CA LYS A 125 12.29 9.75 -7.91
C LYS A 125 11.35 10.18 -9.03
N LYS A 126 10.39 9.33 -9.42
CA LYS A 126 9.41 9.64 -10.47
C LYS A 126 8.46 10.78 -10.06
N ALA A 127 8.08 10.87 -8.78
CA ALA A 127 7.21 11.92 -8.26
C ALA A 127 7.92 13.28 -8.10
N SER A 128 9.25 13.29 -7.95
CA SER A 128 10.06 14.51 -7.77
C SER A 128 10.47 15.18 -9.09
N PHE A 129 10.14 14.57 -10.23
CA PHE A 129 10.50 15.11 -11.55
C PHE A 129 9.63 16.35 -11.86
N GLY A 130 10.18 17.55 -11.61
CA GLY A 130 9.51 18.82 -11.92
C GLY A 130 9.50 19.87 -10.80
N GLY A 131 10.23 19.67 -9.70
CA GLY A 131 10.49 20.74 -8.68
C GLY A 131 9.31 21.12 -7.80
N ALA A 132 8.18 20.40 -7.88
CA ALA A 132 7.00 20.61 -7.04
C ALA A 132 6.91 19.55 -5.92
N ILE A 133 6.03 19.78 -4.95
CA ILE A 133 5.72 18.87 -3.86
C ILE A 133 5.54 17.44 -4.37
N GLN A 134 6.27 16.48 -3.77
CA GLN A 134 6.13 15.06 -4.09
C GLN A 134 4.67 14.62 -3.96
N ASN A 135 4.04 14.31 -5.08
CA ASN A 135 2.67 13.83 -5.13
C ASN A 135 2.62 12.57 -6.01
N LEU A 136 2.37 11.43 -5.37
CA LEU A 136 2.23 10.16 -6.06
C LEU A 136 0.91 10.17 -6.84
N ASN A 137 0.96 9.92 -8.14
CA ASN A 137 -0.21 9.79 -8.98
C ASN A 137 -0.34 8.38 -9.58
N ALA A 138 -1.52 8.07 -10.12
CA ALA A 138 -1.80 6.76 -10.69
C ALA A 138 -0.88 6.39 -11.86
N GLU A 139 -0.47 7.37 -12.69
CA GLU A 139 0.41 7.13 -13.85
C GLU A 139 1.81 6.69 -13.41
N ILE A 140 2.35 7.29 -12.35
CA ILE A 140 3.64 6.89 -11.77
C ILE A 140 3.55 5.43 -11.31
N VAL A 141 2.49 5.07 -10.55
CA VAL A 141 2.33 3.69 -10.04
C VAL A 141 2.10 2.69 -11.17
N ARG A 142 1.31 3.04 -12.18
CA ARG A 142 1.12 2.19 -13.38
C ARG A 142 2.43 1.96 -14.15
N SER A 143 3.33 2.94 -14.14
CA SER A 143 4.61 2.88 -14.86
C SER A 143 5.70 2.09 -14.15
N LEU A 144 5.45 1.60 -12.95
CA LEU A 144 6.44 0.77 -12.22
C LEU A 144 6.63 -0.55 -12.94
N GLU A 145 7.87 -0.96 -13.09
CA GLU A 145 8.24 -2.25 -13.66
C GLU A 145 8.45 -3.26 -12.54
N LEU A 146 7.61 -4.30 -12.52
CA LEU A 146 7.61 -5.32 -11.48
C LEU A 146 8.05 -6.66 -12.06
N GLN A 147 8.86 -7.38 -11.29
CA GLN A 147 9.15 -8.78 -11.56
C GLN A 147 8.08 -9.66 -10.95
N ILE A 148 7.57 -10.63 -11.69
CA ILE A 148 6.56 -11.57 -11.24
C ILE A 148 7.20 -12.94 -11.01
N PRO A 149 7.54 -13.28 -9.75
CA PRO A 149 7.98 -14.65 -9.43
C PRO A 149 6.79 -15.62 -9.45
N SER A 150 7.08 -16.90 -9.52
CA SER A 150 6.05 -17.92 -9.35
C SER A 150 5.37 -17.81 -7.98
N ILE A 151 4.13 -18.27 -7.88
CA ILE A 151 3.38 -18.23 -6.61
C ILE A 151 4.13 -18.97 -5.49
N ASP A 152 4.83 -20.05 -5.81
CA ASP A 152 5.62 -20.80 -4.82
C ASP A 152 6.84 -20.00 -4.32
N GLU A 153 7.47 -19.23 -5.20
CA GLU A 153 8.56 -18.33 -4.80
C GLU A 153 8.04 -17.16 -3.97
N GLN A 154 6.89 -16.59 -4.33
CA GLN A 154 6.25 -15.56 -3.51
C GLN A 154 5.96 -16.07 -2.09
N ARG A 155 5.41 -17.28 -1.95
CA ARG A 155 5.18 -17.91 -0.63
C ARG A 155 6.46 -18.08 0.17
N ARG A 156 7.55 -18.56 -0.47
CA ARG A 156 8.86 -18.71 0.19
C ARG A 156 9.40 -17.37 0.70
N VAL A 157 9.25 -16.31 -0.09
CA VAL A 157 9.68 -14.97 0.31
C VAL A 157 8.85 -14.46 1.50
N ILE A 158 7.52 -14.62 1.46
CA ILE A 158 6.62 -14.27 2.56
C ILE A 158 7.04 -15.01 3.84
N ASP A 159 7.19 -16.33 3.79
CA ASP A 159 7.57 -17.15 4.96
C ASP A 159 8.90 -16.70 5.58
N LEU A 160 9.85 -16.27 4.76
CA LEU A 160 11.12 -15.75 5.24
C LEU A 160 10.95 -14.38 5.90
N LEU A 161 10.20 -13.47 5.27
CA LEU A 161 9.98 -12.12 5.78
C LEU A 161 9.18 -12.14 7.09
N ASP A 162 8.15 -12.99 7.20
CA ASP A 162 7.36 -13.16 8.41
C ASP A 162 8.23 -13.69 9.57
N LYS A 163 9.13 -14.64 9.31
CA LYS A 163 10.10 -15.11 10.32
C LYS A 163 11.05 -14.01 10.79
N PHE A 164 11.54 -13.18 9.86
CA PHE A 164 12.37 -12.04 10.21
C PHE A 164 11.60 -11.00 11.03
N GLU A 165 10.33 -10.73 10.68
CA GLU A 165 9.50 -9.79 11.41
C GLU A 165 9.23 -10.25 12.85
N VAL A 166 8.95 -11.54 13.06
CA VAL A 166 8.81 -12.15 14.40
C VAL A 166 10.11 -11.95 15.20
N ILE A 167 11.28 -12.27 14.63
CA ILE A 167 12.57 -12.12 15.30
C ILE A 167 12.85 -10.64 15.64
N CYS A 168 12.49 -9.70 14.77
CA CYS A 168 12.66 -8.27 15.02
C CYS A 168 11.72 -7.77 16.11
N ASN A 169 10.48 -8.27 16.18
CA ASN A 169 9.48 -7.87 17.16
C ASN A 169 9.73 -8.46 18.55
N ASP A 170 10.18 -9.71 18.66
CA ASP A 170 10.55 -10.34 19.94
C ASP A 170 11.70 -9.61 20.65
N LEU A 171 12.47 -8.83 19.93
CA LEU A 171 13.63 -8.10 20.41
C LEU A 171 13.36 -6.62 20.70
N GLN A 172 12.11 -6.16 20.62
CA GLN A 172 11.74 -4.79 21.04
C GLN A 172 12.00 -4.49 22.54
N SER A 173 12.38 -5.48 23.33
CA SER A 173 12.87 -5.31 24.71
C SER A 173 14.37 -4.99 24.79
N GLY A 174 15.07 -4.89 23.66
CA GLY A 174 16.52 -4.58 23.59
C GLY A 174 16.85 -3.09 23.69
N LEU A 175 18.15 -2.79 23.71
CA LEU A 175 18.65 -1.40 23.69
C LEU A 175 18.22 -0.72 22.36
N PRO A 176 17.85 0.59 22.38
CA PRO A 176 17.37 1.30 21.19
C PRO A 176 18.31 1.20 19.97
N ALA A 177 19.63 1.21 20.18
CA ALA A 177 20.61 1.06 19.11
C ALA A 177 20.61 -0.34 18.46
N GLU A 178 20.26 -1.38 19.22
CA GLU A 178 20.14 -2.74 18.70
C GLU A 178 18.87 -2.90 17.88
N ILE A 179 17.77 -2.31 18.31
CA ILE A 179 16.49 -2.27 17.58
C ILE A 179 16.70 -1.59 16.22
N GLU A 180 17.33 -0.41 16.19
CA GLU A 180 17.62 0.30 14.94
C GLU A 180 18.51 -0.51 13.98
N LYS A 181 19.53 -1.18 14.51
CA LYS A 181 20.43 -2.03 13.72
C LYS A 181 19.68 -3.19 13.08
N ARG A 182 18.78 -3.85 13.82
CA ARG A 182 17.99 -4.97 13.33
C ARG A 182 16.94 -4.54 12.32
N GLN A 183 16.33 -3.37 12.51
CA GLN A 183 15.41 -2.79 11.55
C GLN A 183 16.11 -2.54 10.20
N LYS A 184 17.30 -1.94 10.21
CA LYS A 184 18.12 -1.73 9.00
C LYS A 184 18.52 -3.07 8.34
N GLN A 185 18.81 -4.08 9.14
CA GLN A 185 19.14 -5.42 8.64
C GLN A 185 17.93 -6.08 7.98
N TYR A 186 16.75 -5.98 8.59
CA TYR A 186 15.50 -6.45 7.99
C TYR A 186 15.21 -5.79 6.65
N GLU A 187 15.30 -4.46 6.58
CA GLU A 187 15.07 -3.69 5.35
C GLU A 187 16.04 -4.10 4.24
N TYR A 188 17.31 -4.28 4.57
CA TYR A 188 18.32 -4.75 3.63
C TYR A 188 18.00 -6.15 3.05
N TYR A 189 17.68 -7.12 3.92
CA TYR A 189 17.37 -8.47 3.46
C TYR A 189 16.04 -8.53 2.71
N ARG A 190 15.03 -7.78 3.12
CA ARG A 190 13.77 -7.64 2.40
C ARG A 190 14.02 -7.17 0.95
N ASP A 191 14.76 -6.08 0.80
CA ASP A 191 15.06 -5.53 -0.52
C ASP A 191 15.86 -6.50 -1.38
N LYS A 192 16.80 -7.22 -0.77
CA LYS A 192 17.60 -8.24 -1.45
C LYS A 192 16.76 -9.43 -1.92
N LEU A 193 15.87 -9.94 -1.08
CA LEU A 193 14.96 -11.04 -1.42
C LEU A 193 13.97 -10.65 -2.53
N LEU A 194 13.52 -9.39 -2.52
CA LEU A 194 12.55 -8.89 -3.50
C LEU A 194 13.18 -8.42 -4.82
N SER A 195 14.50 -8.22 -4.87
CA SER A 195 15.19 -7.80 -6.09
C SER A 195 15.50 -8.92 -7.08
N PHE A 196 15.47 -10.19 -6.63
CA PHE A 196 15.84 -11.39 -7.40
C PHE A 196 17.15 -11.24 -8.20
N LYS A 197 18.06 -10.39 -7.76
CA LYS A 197 19.41 -10.34 -8.29
C LYS A 197 20.18 -11.53 -7.76
N GLU A 198 20.83 -12.27 -8.66
CA GLU A 198 21.76 -13.34 -8.27
C GLU A 198 22.77 -12.82 -7.26
N LEU A 199 23.07 -13.68 -6.28
CA LEU A 199 24.04 -13.42 -5.21
C LEU A 199 25.46 -13.43 -5.74
#